data_e0fb0479841ee0a1304b732ba73bc144
#
_entry.id   e0fb0479841ee0a1304b732ba73bc144
#
_cell.length_a   1.000
_cell.length_b   1.000
_cell.length_c   1.000
_cell.angle_alpha   90.00
_cell.angle_beta   90.00
_cell.angle_gamma   90.00
#
_symmetry.space_group_name_H-M   'P 1'
#
loop_
_entity.id
_entity.type
_entity.pdbx_description
1 polymer ?
#
loop_
_entity_poly.entity_id
_entity_poly.type
_entity_poly.pdbx_seq_one_letter_code
_entity_poly.pdbx_strand_id
1 'polypeptide(L)'
;RQDSRDNGINRYNFSSHIQAAIMNTTPSVGFIGLGLMGQSMATHIINTGYSLCVHSRTAHKAEPLIALGATYAQTPALLANKVKSGIIIVCVTDSVSLKQVMLGEHGLLSCIKPGCLIIDMGTSRFDLTQELAEKTLAKQAYYIDAPVSGGQVGAQQGSLSIMAGGTAIQLERAQPLFDAMGQKTTHVG
;
A
#
# COMPACT_ATOMS: atom_id res chain seq x y z
N ARG A 1 -10.52 13.45 64.94
CA ARG A 1 -9.92 14.24 63.85
C ARG A 1 -9.35 13.24 62.86
N GLN A 2 -10.07 13.09 61.78
CA GLN A 2 -9.78 12.21 60.66
C GLN A 2 -9.15 13.06 59.57
N ASP A 3 -7.96 12.69 59.13
CA ASP A 3 -7.30 13.33 57.99
C ASP A 3 -7.22 12.30 56.88
N SER A 4 -8.09 12.41 55.89
CA SER A 4 -8.16 11.57 54.68
C SER A 4 -7.38 12.28 53.58
N ARG A 5 -6.15 11.80 53.30
CA ARG A 5 -5.39 12.24 52.12
C ARG A 5 -5.82 11.44 50.91
N ASP A 6 -6.55 12.10 50.10
CA ASP A 6 -7.01 11.61 48.79
C ASP A 6 -5.82 11.63 47.81
N ASN A 7 -5.28 10.43 47.49
CA ASN A 7 -4.26 10.24 46.44
C ASN A 7 -4.98 10.10 45.10
N GLY A 8 -5.37 11.23 44.52
CA GLY A 8 -5.89 11.31 43.17
C GLY A 8 -4.82 10.92 42.13
N ILE A 9 -4.68 9.62 41.87
CA ILE A 9 -3.89 9.11 40.70
C ILE A 9 -4.70 9.49 39.46
N ASN A 10 -4.15 10.43 38.71
CA ASN A 10 -4.73 10.98 37.49
C ASN A 10 -4.77 9.89 36.40
N ARG A 11 -5.85 9.12 36.34
CA ARG A 11 -6.10 8.03 35.37
C ARG A 11 -6.37 8.51 33.94
N TYR A 12 -6.47 9.83 33.71
CA TYR A 12 -6.85 10.39 32.41
C TYR A 12 -5.68 10.70 31.48
N ASN A 13 -4.44 10.77 31.98
CA ASN A 13 -3.28 11.14 31.13
C ASN A 13 -2.57 9.95 30.44
N PHE A 14 -2.78 8.71 30.89
CA PHE A 14 -2.11 7.56 30.30
C PHE A 14 -2.77 7.12 28.98
N SER A 15 -4.12 7.26 28.89
CA SER A 15 -4.88 6.88 27.71
C SER A 15 -4.65 7.84 26.52
N SER A 16 -4.52 9.15 26.79
CA SER A 16 -4.31 10.16 25.74
C SER A 16 -2.92 10.08 25.09
N HIS A 17 -1.89 9.73 25.84
CA HIS A 17 -0.52 9.56 25.30
C HIS A 17 -0.37 8.28 24.49
N ILE A 18 -1.06 7.20 24.87
CA ILE A 18 -1.09 5.96 24.10
C ILE A 18 -1.93 6.15 22.84
N GLN A 19 -3.06 6.84 22.91
CA GLN A 19 -3.90 7.18 21.78
C GLN A 19 -3.16 8.10 20.78
N ALA A 20 -2.43 9.09 21.27
CA ALA A 20 -1.60 9.97 20.44
C ALA A 20 -0.38 9.24 19.82
N ALA A 21 0.22 8.29 20.53
CA ALA A 21 1.31 7.48 20.01
C ALA A 21 0.85 6.47 18.93
N ILE A 22 -0.38 5.96 19.03
CA ILE A 22 -0.99 5.08 18.03
C ILE A 22 -1.44 5.87 16.79
N MET A 23 -1.82 7.14 16.93
CA MET A 23 -2.23 8.02 15.82
C MET A 23 -1.07 8.63 15.03
N ASN A 24 0.18 8.52 15.48
CA ASN A 24 1.32 9.21 14.88
C ASN A 24 2.21 8.34 13.97
N THR A 25 1.81 7.12 13.61
CA THR A 25 2.47 6.37 12.54
C THR A 25 1.53 6.29 11.34
N THR A 26 1.59 7.29 10.46
CA THR A 26 0.98 7.17 9.13
C THR A 26 1.45 5.85 8.51
N PRO A 27 0.54 4.97 8.09
CA PRO A 27 0.93 3.68 7.54
C PRO A 27 1.93 3.88 6.40
N SER A 28 3.01 3.11 6.40
CA SER A 28 3.97 3.13 5.31
C SER A 28 3.38 2.44 4.10
N VAL A 29 3.38 3.12 2.95
CA VAL A 29 2.89 2.61 1.68
C VAL A 29 4.06 2.41 0.72
N GLY A 30 4.10 1.26 0.05
CA GLY A 30 4.97 1.01 -1.07
C GLY A 30 4.25 1.17 -2.40
N PHE A 31 4.90 1.72 -3.41
CA PHE A 31 4.35 1.78 -4.76
C PHE A 31 5.37 1.32 -5.80
N ILE A 32 5.03 0.31 -6.58
CA ILE A 32 5.88 -0.27 -7.62
C ILE A 32 5.22 -0.08 -8.98
N GLY A 33 6.00 0.48 -9.92
CA GLY A 33 5.54 0.70 -11.28
C GLY A 33 5.15 2.13 -11.57
N LEU A 34 6.15 2.98 -11.84
CA LEU A 34 5.98 4.41 -12.12
C LEU A 34 5.85 4.66 -13.63
N GLY A 35 4.90 3.95 -14.27
CA GLY A 35 4.46 4.24 -15.63
C GLY A 35 3.53 5.45 -15.70
N LEU A 36 2.87 5.65 -16.85
CA LEU A 36 1.99 6.80 -17.10
C LEU A 36 0.87 6.94 -16.04
N MET A 37 0.29 5.82 -15.62
CA MET A 37 -0.75 5.81 -14.60
C MET A 37 -0.15 5.80 -13.20
N GLY A 38 0.82 4.92 -12.94
CA GLY A 38 1.35 4.69 -11.60
C GLY A 38 2.00 5.92 -10.98
N GLN A 39 2.64 6.79 -11.77
CA GLN A 39 3.20 8.05 -11.29
C GLN A 39 2.11 8.98 -10.74
N SER A 40 1.00 9.13 -11.46
CA SER A 40 -0.15 9.94 -11.01
C SER A 40 -0.82 9.34 -9.78
N MET A 41 -1.03 8.03 -9.77
CA MET A 41 -1.61 7.31 -8.63
C MET A 41 -0.75 7.47 -7.37
N ALA A 42 0.56 7.30 -7.48
CA ALA A 42 1.51 7.49 -6.38
C ALA A 42 1.53 8.95 -5.89
N THR A 43 1.36 9.93 -6.79
CA THR A 43 1.25 11.35 -6.45
C THR A 43 0.00 11.62 -5.61
N HIS A 44 -1.13 11.03 -5.95
CA HIS A 44 -2.34 11.16 -5.14
C HIS A 44 -2.14 10.59 -3.73
N ILE A 45 -1.51 9.45 -3.60
CA ILE A 45 -1.24 8.82 -2.29
C ILE A 45 -0.34 9.71 -1.42
N ILE A 46 0.76 10.25 -1.96
CA ILE A 46 1.65 11.09 -1.17
C ILE A 46 0.97 12.39 -0.74
N ASN A 47 0.10 12.95 -1.59
CA ASN A 47 -0.66 14.16 -1.28
C ASN A 47 -1.70 13.98 -0.17
N THR A 48 -2.11 12.75 0.12
CA THR A 48 -2.98 12.44 1.28
C THR A 48 -2.21 12.27 2.58
N GLY A 49 -0.88 12.47 2.57
CA GLY A 49 -0.03 12.45 3.76
C GLY A 49 0.56 11.09 4.13
N TYR A 50 0.42 10.07 3.27
CA TYR A 50 1.08 8.79 3.51
C TYR A 50 2.59 8.89 3.34
N SER A 51 3.34 8.20 4.21
CA SER A 51 4.76 7.95 4.00
C SER A 51 4.93 6.96 2.85
N LEU A 52 5.50 7.40 1.73
CA LEU A 52 5.58 6.62 0.49
C LEU A 52 7.01 6.16 0.20
N CYS A 53 7.18 4.87 -0.09
CA CYS A 53 8.38 4.29 -0.66
C CYS A 53 8.08 3.81 -2.08
N VAL A 54 8.86 4.24 -3.07
CA VAL A 54 8.60 3.91 -4.48
C VAL A 54 9.71 3.06 -5.10
N HIS A 55 9.33 2.26 -6.08
CA HIS A 55 10.26 1.51 -6.93
C HIS A 55 9.84 1.56 -8.40
N SER A 56 10.83 1.70 -9.28
CA SER A 56 10.68 1.55 -10.72
C SER A 56 11.95 0.98 -11.32
N ARG A 57 11.83 0.17 -12.38
CA ARG A 57 13.00 -0.31 -13.18
C ARG A 57 13.85 0.84 -13.70
N THR A 58 13.22 1.97 -13.96
CA THR A 58 13.85 3.19 -14.47
C THR A 58 13.88 4.20 -13.34
N ALA A 59 15.01 4.32 -12.65
CA ALA A 59 15.14 5.08 -11.40
C ALA A 59 14.72 6.56 -11.54
N HIS A 60 15.07 7.23 -12.65
CA HIS A 60 14.71 8.65 -12.85
C HIS A 60 13.20 8.92 -12.83
N LYS A 61 12.34 7.91 -13.09
CA LYS A 61 10.88 8.06 -12.98
C LYS A 61 10.41 8.29 -11.55
N ALA A 62 11.26 8.02 -10.56
CA ALA A 62 10.95 8.29 -9.16
C ALA A 62 11.26 9.74 -8.73
N GLU A 63 12.08 10.48 -9.49
CA GLU A 63 12.53 11.82 -9.13
C GLU A 63 11.40 12.80 -8.78
N PRO A 64 10.28 12.89 -9.54
CA PRO A 64 9.19 13.78 -9.18
C PRO A 64 8.55 13.42 -7.83
N LEU A 65 8.43 12.12 -7.50
CA LEU A 65 7.88 11.66 -6.24
C LEU A 65 8.85 11.85 -5.07
N ILE A 66 10.15 11.70 -5.32
CA ILE A 66 11.20 12.00 -4.34
C ILE A 66 11.19 13.49 -3.99
N ALA A 67 10.99 14.37 -4.99
CA ALA A 67 10.84 15.80 -4.75
C ALA A 67 9.61 16.14 -3.89
N LEU A 68 8.58 15.28 -3.89
CA LEU A 68 7.41 15.39 -3.01
C LEU A 68 7.60 14.71 -1.64
N GLY A 69 8.77 14.12 -1.37
CA GLY A 69 9.10 13.50 -0.09
C GLY A 69 9.02 11.97 -0.07
N ALA A 70 8.80 11.29 -1.20
CA ALA A 70 8.88 9.84 -1.26
C ALA A 70 10.33 9.36 -1.09
N THR A 71 10.49 8.16 -0.53
CA THR A 71 11.77 7.47 -0.53
C THR A 71 11.86 6.50 -1.71
N TYR A 72 13.05 6.20 -2.17
CA TYR A 72 13.27 5.24 -3.26
C TYR A 72 13.87 3.93 -2.73
N ALA A 73 13.43 2.82 -3.31
CA ALA A 73 14.02 1.50 -3.11
C ALA A 73 14.55 0.96 -4.45
N GLN A 74 15.78 0.45 -4.45
CA GLN A 74 16.44 -0.06 -5.66
C GLN A 74 15.81 -1.38 -6.16
N THR A 75 15.19 -2.15 -5.27
CA THR A 75 14.54 -3.42 -5.60
C THR A 75 13.18 -3.55 -4.91
N PRO A 76 12.28 -4.39 -5.45
CA PRO A 76 11.03 -4.72 -4.76
C PRO A 76 11.25 -5.28 -3.35
N ALA A 77 12.25 -6.15 -3.16
CA ALA A 77 12.61 -6.70 -1.85
C ALA A 77 12.99 -5.62 -0.84
N LEU A 78 13.80 -4.63 -1.24
CA LEU A 78 14.16 -3.50 -0.39
C LEU A 78 12.95 -2.61 -0.05
N LEU A 79 12.03 -2.45 -0.99
CA LEU A 79 10.77 -1.75 -0.73
C LEU A 79 9.95 -2.50 0.32
N ALA A 80 9.78 -3.81 0.19
CA ALA A 80 9.04 -4.63 1.16
C ALA A 80 9.62 -4.52 2.58
N ASN A 81 10.96 -4.50 2.71
CA ASN A 81 11.62 -4.31 4.00
C ASN A 81 11.35 -2.93 4.62
N LYS A 82 11.25 -1.86 3.81
CA LYS A 82 10.93 -0.51 4.29
C LYS A 82 9.47 -0.37 4.71
N VAL A 83 8.56 -0.97 3.96
CA VAL A 83 7.10 -0.90 4.20
C VAL A 83 6.67 -1.78 5.38
N LYS A 84 7.43 -2.85 5.68
CA LYS A 84 7.13 -3.81 6.76
C LYS A 84 5.74 -4.46 6.56
N SER A 85 4.85 -4.37 7.56
CA SER A 85 3.48 -4.89 7.50
C SER A 85 2.45 -3.89 6.93
N GLY A 86 2.91 -2.88 6.19
CA GLY A 86 2.07 -1.87 5.54
C GLY A 86 1.33 -2.38 4.30
N ILE A 87 1.10 -1.48 3.36
CA ILE A 87 0.43 -1.78 2.08
C ILE A 87 1.41 -1.54 0.92
N ILE A 88 1.46 -2.46 -0.03
CA ILE A 88 2.27 -2.33 -1.24
C ILE A 88 1.36 -2.39 -2.46
N ILE A 89 1.35 -1.33 -3.25
CA ILE A 89 0.64 -1.26 -4.53
C ILE A 89 1.60 -1.63 -5.64
N VAL A 90 1.15 -2.50 -6.55
CA VAL A 90 1.87 -2.88 -7.77
C VAL A 90 1.03 -2.45 -8.96
N CYS A 91 1.58 -1.61 -9.84
CA CYS A 91 0.94 -1.13 -11.05
C CYS A 91 1.89 -1.27 -12.24
N VAL A 92 1.95 -2.48 -12.78
CA VAL A 92 2.82 -2.84 -13.91
C VAL A 92 2.02 -3.22 -15.13
N THR A 93 2.67 -3.24 -16.29
CA THR A 93 1.98 -3.30 -17.59
C THR A 93 1.47 -4.67 -17.98
N ASP A 94 2.05 -5.75 -17.45
CA ASP A 94 1.77 -7.12 -17.88
C ASP A 94 2.12 -8.17 -16.82
N SER A 95 1.62 -9.37 -17.01
CA SER A 95 1.82 -10.51 -16.11
C SER A 95 3.30 -10.95 -15.98
N VAL A 96 4.13 -10.74 -17.00
CA VAL A 96 5.56 -11.07 -16.94
C VAL A 96 6.27 -10.11 -15.97
N SER A 97 6.00 -8.83 -16.11
CA SER A 97 6.50 -7.79 -15.20
C SER A 97 6.01 -8.00 -13.77
N LEU A 98 4.73 -8.37 -13.59
CA LEU A 98 4.18 -8.69 -12.28
C LEU A 98 4.90 -9.88 -11.66
N LYS A 99 5.07 -10.97 -12.41
CA LYS A 99 5.78 -12.16 -11.93
C LYS A 99 7.21 -11.83 -11.51
N GLN A 100 7.92 -11.00 -12.29
CA GLN A 100 9.27 -10.56 -11.94
C GLN A 100 9.30 -9.71 -10.67
N VAL A 101 8.37 -8.78 -10.49
CA VAL A 101 8.24 -7.93 -9.28
C VAL A 101 7.94 -8.77 -8.05
N MET A 102 7.08 -9.78 -8.18
CA MET A 102 6.65 -10.61 -7.07
C MET A 102 7.63 -11.71 -6.71
N LEU A 103 8.11 -12.45 -7.71
CA LEU A 103 8.83 -13.74 -7.58
C LEU A 103 10.28 -13.69 -8.09
N GLY A 104 10.74 -12.59 -8.69
CA GLY A 104 12.12 -12.47 -9.18
C GLY A 104 13.14 -12.59 -8.04
N GLU A 105 14.42 -12.67 -8.37
CA GLU A 105 15.53 -12.83 -7.40
C GLU A 105 15.49 -11.79 -6.27
N HIS A 106 15.12 -10.53 -6.60
CA HIS A 106 14.91 -9.46 -5.62
C HIS A 106 13.44 -9.04 -5.56
N GLY A 107 12.52 -10.00 -5.75
CA GLY A 107 11.08 -9.79 -5.74
C GLY A 107 10.51 -9.55 -4.34
N LEU A 108 9.29 -9.05 -4.30
CA LEU A 108 8.59 -8.71 -3.05
C LEU A 108 8.52 -9.87 -2.06
N LEU A 109 8.18 -11.08 -2.54
CA LEU A 109 7.94 -12.23 -1.67
C LEU A 109 9.21 -12.78 -1.00
N SER A 110 10.41 -12.35 -1.44
CA SER A 110 11.65 -12.72 -0.75
C SER A 110 11.81 -12.02 0.61
N CYS A 111 11.22 -10.84 0.80
CA CYS A 111 11.39 -9.98 1.97
C CYS A 111 10.08 -9.48 2.59
N ILE A 112 8.92 -9.89 2.05
CA ILE A 112 7.62 -9.47 2.57
C ILE A 112 7.44 -9.88 4.02
N LYS A 113 6.81 -9.03 4.83
CA LYS A 113 6.57 -9.28 6.25
C LYS A 113 5.14 -9.77 6.48
N PRO A 114 4.92 -10.61 7.51
CA PRO A 114 3.58 -10.98 7.93
C PRO A 114 2.68 -9.75 8.13
N GLY A 115 1.42 -9.86 7.72
CA GLY A 115 0.45 -8.79 7.81
C GLY A 115 0.55 -7.73 6.70
N CYS A 116 1.54 -7.78 5.81
CA CYS A 116 1.59 -6.89 4.65
C CYS A 116 0.42 -7.18 3.69
N LEU A 117 -0.15 -6.13 3.10
CA LEU A 117 -1.18 -6.23 2.07
C LEU A 117 -0.60 -5.81 0.73
N ILE A 118 -0.63 -6.69 -0.27
CA ILE A 118 -0.28 -6.38 -1.66
C ILE A 118 -1.57 -6.08 -2.43
N ILE A 119 -1.57 -5.01 -3.20
CA ILE A 119 -2.66 -4.62 -4.10
C ILE A 119 -2.11 -4.58 -5.52
N ASP A 120 -2.51 -5.53 -6.36
CA ASP A 120 -2.19 -5.52 -7.79
C ASP A 120 -3.24 -4.70 -8.53
N MET A 121 -2.83 -3.56 -9.06
CA MET A 121 -3.70 -2.66 -9.83
C MET A 121 -3.43 -2.76 -11.35
N GLY A 122 -2.64 -3.73 -11.76
CA GLY A 122 -2.45 -4.09 -13.16
C GLY A 122 -3.58 -4.97 -13.71
N THR A 123 -3.53 -5.26 -15.01
CA THR A 123 -4.36 -6.30 -15.61
C THR A 123 -3.53 -7.56 -15.75
N SER A 124 -3.84 -8.55 -14.95
CA SER A 124 -3.06 -9.78 -14.81
C SER A 124 -3.86 -11.00 -15.23
N ARG A 125 -3.16 -12.07 -15.63
CA ARG A 125 -3.78 -13.36 -15.94
C ARG A 125 -4.32 -13.98 -14.65
N PHE A 126 -5.50 -14.56 -14.73
CA PHE A 126 -6.18 -15.17 -13.58
C PHE A 126 -5.35 -16.26 -12.89
N ASP A 127 -4.70 -17.14 -13.65
CA ASP A 127 -3.86 -18.20 -13.11
C ASP A 127 -2.65 -17.65 -12.32
N LEU A 128 -2.04 -16.56 -12.80
CA LEU A 128 -0.98 -15.89 -12.07
C LEU A 128 -1.50 -15.21 -10.81
N THR A 129 -2.66 -14.55 -10.86
CA THR A 129 -3.30 -13.92 -9.70
C THR A 129 -3.53 -14.95 -8.59
N GLN A 130 -4.05 -16.15 -8.92
CA GLN A 130 -4.22 -17.24 -7.95
C GLN A 130 -2.87 -17.72 -7.37
N GLU A 131 -1.87 -17.96 -8.22
CA GLU A 131 -0.52 -18.36 -7.78
C GLU A 131 0.07 -17.35 -6.80
N LEU A 132 -0.06 -16.06 -7.11
CA LEU A 132 0.50 -14.99 -6.28
C LEU A 132 -0.25 -14.84 -4.95
N ALA A 133 -1.57 -14.97 -4.95
CA ALA A 133 -2.38 -14.94 -3.74
C ALA A 133 -1.99 -16.07 -2.77
N GLU A 134 -1.86 -17.31 -3.26
CA GLU A 134 -1.43 -18.47 -2.48
C GLU A 134 -0.02 -18.28 -1.90
N LYS A 135 0.94 -17.87 -2.74
CA LYS A 135 2.33 -17.65 -2.30
C LYS A 135 2.45 -16.52 -1.29
N THR A 136 1.63 -15.47 -1.43
CA THR A 136 1.58 -14.35 -0.48
C THR A 136 0.99 -14.79 0.85
N LEU A 137 -0.08 -15.57 0.83
CA LEU A 137 -0.70 -16.15 2.02
C LEU A 137 0.26 -17.08 2.77
N ALA A 138 1.05 -17.88 2.06
CA ALA A 138 2.09 -18.74 2.67
C ALA A 138 3.16 -17.95 3.43
N LYS A 139 3.30 -16.64 3.15
CA LYS A 139 4.14 -15.67 3.89
C LYS A 139 3.38 -14.94 4.99
N GLN A 140 2.13 -15.35 5.30
CA GLN A 140 1.23 -14.66 6.24
C GLN A 140 0.96 -13.20 5.84
N ALA A 141 0.99 -12.90 4.55
CA ALA A 141 0.64 -11.64 3.93
C ALA A 141 -0.62 -11.81 3.07
N TYR A 142 -1.17 -10.70 2.59
CA TYR A 142 -2.45 -10.70 1.87
C TYR A 142 -2.29 -10.12 0.48
N TYR A 143 -3.15 -10.53 -0.44
CA TYR A 143 -3.16 -10.10 -1.82
C TYR A 143 -4.57 -9.71 -2.26
N ILE A 144 -4.69 -8.54 -2.90
CA ILE A 144 -5.89 -8.05 -3.57
C ILE A 144 -5.57 -7.90 -5.05
N ASP A 145 -6.42 -8.45 -5.93
CA ASP A 145 -6.48 -8.12 -7.34
C ASP A 145 -7.44 -6.94 -7.52
N ALA A 146 -6.94 -5.81 -8.00
CA ALA A 146 -7.70 -4.56 -8.07
C ALA A 146 -7.47 -3.81 -9.39
N PRO A 147 -7.76 -4.44 -10.55
CA PRO A 147 -7.62 -3.77 -11.83
C PRO A 147 -8.44 -2.49 -11.91
N VAL A 148 -7.95 -1.53 -12.69
CA VAL A 148 -8.52 -0.19 -12.79
C VAL A 148 -8.97 0.15 -14.21
N SER A 149 -9.98 1.01 -14.29
CA SER A 149 -10.46 1.61 -15.52
C SER A 149 -10.49 3.14 -15.40
N GLY A 150 -10.21 3.85 -16.49
CA GLY A 150 -10.14 5.33 -16.55
C GLY A 150 -8.90 5.84 -17.27
N GLY A 151 -7.93 4.95 -17.56
CA GLY A 151 -6.71 5.27 -18.31
C GLY A 151 -5.86 6.36 -17.64
N GLN A 152 -5.00 6.97 -18.41
CA GLN A 152 -4.09 8.02 -17.91
C GLN A 152 -4.84 9.23 -17.36
N VAL A 153 -5.92 9.64 -18.01
CA VAL A 153 -6.73 10.80 -17.59
C VAL A 153 -7.38 10.52 -16.24
N GLY A 154 -7.99 9.35 -16.05
CA GLY A 154 -8.57 8.95 -14.76
C GLY A 154 -7.53 8.88 -13.65
N ALA A 155 -6.32 8.37 -13.94
CA ALA A 155 -5.22 8.34 -12.99
C ALA A 155 -4.76 9.76 -12.58
N GLN A 156 -4.65 10.68 -13.54
CA GLN A 156 -4.28 12.08 -13.28
C GLN A 156 -5.31 12.82 -12.44
N GLN A 157 -6.58 12.56 -12.67
CA GLN A 157 -7.69 13.20 -11.97
C GLN A 157 -8.07 12.53 -10.63
N GLY A 158 -7.47 11.39 -10.28
CA GLY A 158 -7.88 10.62 -9.12
C GLY A 158 -9.30 10.06 -9.25
N SER A 159 -9.74 9.78 -10.48
CA SER A 159 -11.11 9.39 -10.79
C SER A 159 -11.23 7.98 -11.38
N LEU A 160 -10.28 7.10 -11.04
CA LEU A 160 -10.30 5.70 -11.50
C LEU A 160 -11.53 4.94 -10.98
N SER A 161 -12.01 4.01 -11.79
CA SER A 161 -12.91 2.95 -11.32
C SER A 161 -12.07 1.72 -10.97
N ILE A 162 -12.20 1.24 -9.75
CA ILE A 162 -11.40 0.15 -9.18
C ILE A 162 -12.30 -1.06 -8.97
N MET A 163 -11.93 -2.21 -9.51
CA MET A 163 -12.65 -3.47 -9.34
C MET A 163 -11.80 -4.39 -8.45
N ALA A 164 -12.15 -4.47 -7.17
CA ALA A 164 -11.31 -5.13 -6.19
C ALA A 164 -11.86 -6.51 -5.79
N GLY A 165 -11.03 -7.53 -5.96
CA GLY A 165 -11.27 -8.90 -5.49
C GLY A 165 -10.44 -9.18 -4.23
N GLY A 166 -11.09 -9.71 -3.19
CA GLY A 166 -10.46 -10.01 -1.91
C GLY A 166 -11.49 -10.05 -0.79
N THR A 167 -11.07 -10.31 0.43
CA THR A 167 -11.99 -10.30 1.58
C THR A 167 -12.41 -8.89 1.96
N ALA A 168 -13.59 -8.74 2.58
CA ALA A 168 -14.09 -7.44 3.04
C ALA A 168 -13.09 -6.70 3.95
N ILE A 169 -12.41 -7.42 4.86
CA ILE A 169 -11.40 -6.85 5.76
C ILE A 169 -10.19 -6.30 4.98
N GLN A 170 -9.76 -7.00 3.93
CA GLN A 170 -8.66 -6.53 3.10
C GLN A 170 -9.05 -5.27 2.32
N LEU A 171 -10.27 -5.23 1.78
CA LEU A 171 -10.79 -4.08 1.07
C LEU A 171 -10.96 -2.87 2.00
N GLU A 172 -11.50 -3.06 3.19
CA GLU A 172 -11.63 -2.00 4.20
C GLU A 172 -10.27 -1.36 4.50
N ARG A 173 -9.23 -2.20 4.64
CA ARG A 173 -7.86 -1.72 4.85
C ARG A 173 -7.29 -0.95 3.65
N ALA A 174 -7.67 -1.32 2.42
CA ALA A 174 -7.23 -0.69 1.18
C ALA A 174 -8.03 0.57 0.83
N GLN A 175 -9.26 0.70 1.35
CA GLN A 175 -10.23 1.73 0.94
C GLN A 175 -9.68 3.16 0.98
N PRO A 176 -8.95 3.61 2.01
CA PRO A 176 -8.40 4.98 2.01
C PRO A 176 -7.45 5.26 0.85
N LEU A 177 -6.71 4.23 0.37
CA LEU A 177 -5.84 4.36 -0.80
C LEU A 177 -6.64 4.32 -2.10
N PHE A 178 -7.70 3.53 -2.17
CA PHE A 178 -8.61 3.53 -3.31
C PHE A 178 -9.30 4.88 -3.45
N ASP A 179 -9.77 5.48 -2.36
CA ASP A 179 -10.40 6.81 -2.34
C ASP A 179 -9.45 7.93 -2.78
N ALA A 180 -8.15 7.77 -2.52
CA ALA A 180 -7.14 8.72 -2.99
C ALA A 180 -6.93 8.69 -4.51
N MET A 181 -7.15 7.53 -5.16
CA MET A 181 -6.83 7.30 -6.57
C MET A 181 -8.05 7.20 -7.48
N GLY A 182 -9.22 6.95 -6.92
CA GLY A 182 -10.43 6.65 -7.68
C GLY A 182 -11.68 7.28 -7.08
N GLN A 183 -12.73 7.31 -7.89
CA GLN A 183 -14.05 7.79 -7.45
C GLN A 183 -15.05 6.66 -7.21
N LYS A 184 -14.71 5.44 -7.63
CA LYS A 184 -15.59 4.27 -7.46
C LYS A 184 -14.77 3.02 -7.21
N THR A 185 -15.04 2.35 -6.11
CA THR A 185 -14.54 1.00 -5.83
C THR A 185 -15.71 0.02 -5.84
N THR A 186 -15.55 -1.08 -6.58
CA THR A 186 -16.53 -2.17 -6.63
C THR A 186 -15.88 -3.44 -6.12
N HIS A 187 -16.46 -4.05 -5.09
CA HIS A 187 -16.06 -5.37 -4.63
C HIS A 187 -16.62 -6.43 -5.56
N VAL A 188 -15.76 -7.24 -6.16
CA VAL A 188 -16.13 -8.21 -7.20
C VAL A 188 -15.92 -9.69 -6.80
N GLY A 189 -15.49 -9.94 -5.56
CA GLY A 189 -15.34 -11.31 -5.03
C GLY A 189 -14.16 -11.49 -4.09
#